data_0afab71f5be7d50fad951e8982fd8fe1
#
_entry.id   0afab71f5be7d50fad951e8982fd8fe1
#
_cell.length_a   1.000
_cell.length_b   1.000
_cell.length_c   1.000
_cell.angle_alpha   90.00
_cell.angle_beta   90.00
_cell.angle_gamma   90.00
#
_symmetry.space_group_name_H-M   'P 1'
#
loop_
_entity.id
_entity.type
_entity.pdbx_description
1 polymer ?
#
loop_
_entity_poly.entity_id
_entity_poly.type
_entity_poly.pdbx_seq_one_letter_code
_entity_poly.pdbx_strand_id
1 'polypeptide(L)'
;MVETPLIDVEKSYNANLGSFVGWITPLDFGDPLSECRDVRSKVGVFDVSHMGRILIKGSKAYEFLQKLVTKDLSRLRPGEMGGPTLILNEVGGIKDDVMIYKLSDYEWLMVCNAVNREKDINWMLNVRSKLGFSNDDVVIEDLTTNSVLIAVQGPKSRDVLESLGVEGLKDLKLLNFITNVEVGTAKVFLLSRSGWTGEEVRSYGFELWADIPNGVEVYKTLISSGVRPCGLVARDILRIEMGYVLYGSDISEDVNPIEARYWVALTRGKDDCIGCDKLWDVYREGVSRFRVGFKLKKGIKLIPRHGYKILADEEVVGEVTSGAYSPTIDRAIGIGYIKTSHTYLGFNLEVVVRGKRYEVKISDFPLI
;
A
#
# COMPACT_ATOMS: atom_id res chain seq x y z
N MET A 1 16.85 -13.73 -7.76
CA MET A 1 15.47 -13.26 -7.76
C MET A 1 14.59 -14.40 -7.26
N VAL A 2 13.61 -14.10 -6.42
CA VAL A 2 12.69 -15.07 -5.82
C VAL A 2 11.39 -15.06 -6.63
N GLU A 3 10.84 -16.20 -6.99
CA GLU A 3 9.52 -16.30 -7.62
C GLU A 3 8.42 -16.25 -6.53
N THR A 4 7.28 -15.61 -6.82
CA THR A 4 6.12 -15.70 -5.93
C THR A 4 5.55 -17.13 -5.94
N PRO A 5 4.95 -17.59 -4.84
CA PRO A 5 4.42 -18.97 -4.79
C PRO A 5 3.31 -19.26 -5.80
N LEU A 6 2.68 -18.25 -6.38
CA LEU A 6 1.60 -18.39 -7.37
C LEU A 6 2.09 -18.41 -8.81
N ILE A 7 3.39 -18.26 -9.06
CA ILE A 7 3.99 -18.02 -10.38
C ILE A 7 3.60 -19.06 -11.44
N ASP A 8 3.52 -20.35 -11.08
CA ASP A 8 3.18 -21.40 -12.04
C ASP A 8 1.70 -21.35 -12.46
N VAL A 9 0.83 -20.97 -11.54
CA VAL A 9 -0.59 -20.70 -11.85
C VAL A 9 -0.70 -19.50 -12.77
N GLU A 10 0.00 -18.43 -12.47
CA GLU A 10 -0.02 -17.18 -13.24
C GLU A 10 0.51 -17.36 -14.66
N LYS A 11 1.58 -18.15 -14.84
CA LYS A 11 2.08 -18.57 -16.16
C LYS A 11 0.99 -19.28 -16.98
N SER A 12 0.16 -20.11 -16.35
CA SER A 12 -0.94 -20.82 -17.02
C SER A 12 -2.06 -19.89 -17.51
N TYR A 13 -2.16 -18.70 -16.95
CA TYR A 13 -3.09 -17.62 -17.36
C TYR A 13 -2.41 -16.54 -18.22
N ASN A 14 -1.25 -16.85 -18.84
CA ASN A 14 -0.49 -15.96 -19.72
C ASN A 14 -0.04 -14.66 -19.07
N ALA A 15 0.39 -14.71 -17.82
CA ALA A 15 0.97 -13.54 -17.14
C ALA A 15 2.24 -13.06 -17.84
N ASN A 16 2.35 -11.78 -18.08
CA ASN A 16 3.60 -11.12 -18.41
C ASN A 16 4.39 -10.90 -17.12
N LEU A 17 5.44 -11.70 -16.94
CA LEU A 17 6.25 -11.69 -15.74
C LEU A 17 7.38 -10.67 -15.80
N GLY A 18 7.71 -10.09 -14.66
CA GLY A 18 8.86 -9.20 -14.56
C GLY A 18 9.42 -9.13 -13.15
N SER A 19 10.55 -8.45 -13.03
CA SER A 19 11.19 -8.23 -11.73
C SER A 19 10.61 -7.03 -11.03
N PHE A 20 10.21 -7.22 -9.79
CA PHE A 20 9.82 -6.15 -8.87
C PHE A 20 10.48 -6.38 -7.50
N VAL A 21 11.40 -5.49 -7.12
CA VAL A 21 12.08 -5.53 -5.81
C VAL A 21 12.67 -6.90 -5.46
N GLY A 22 13.36 -7.51 -6.43
CA GLY A 22 14.00 -8.84 -6.25
C GLY A 22 13.07 -10.04 -6.41
N TRP A 23 11.76 -9.81 -6.59
CA TRP A 23 10.76 -10.84 -6.86
C TRP A 23 10.42 -10.92 -8.35
N ILE A 24 10.13 -12.13 -8.85
CA ILE A 24 9.47 -12.35 -10.14
C ILE A 24 7.97 -12.48 -9.86
N THR A 25 7.18 -11.63 -10.50
CA THR A 25 5.74 -11.50 -10.25
C THR A 25 5.03 -11.02 -11.53
N PRO A 26 3.69 -11.18 -11.67
CA PRO A 26 2.95 -10.65 -12.80
C PRO A 26 3.02 -9.12 -12.87
N LEU A 27 3.48 -8.59 -13.98
CA LEU A 27 3.36 -7.17 -14.29
C LEU A 27 1.98 -6.85 -14.85
N ASP A 28 1.47 -7.73 -15.72
CA ASP A 28 0.12 -7.65 -16.30
C ASP A 28 -0.32 -9.01 -16.87
N PHE A 29 -1.59 -9.08 -17.28
CA PHE A 29 -2.19 -10.21 -18.02
C PHE A 29 -2.70 -9.73 -19.39
N GLY A 30 -1.86 -8.95 -20.11
CA GLY A 30 -2.03 -8.53 -21.49
C GLY A 30 -2.47 -7.07 -21.66
N ASP A 31 -3.42 -6.56 -20.87
CA ASP A 31 -3.88 -5.14 -20.95
C ASP A 31 -4.12 -4.55 -19.56
N PRO A 32 -3.12 -3.88 -18.98
CA PRO A 32 -3.24 -3.25 -17.65
C PRO A 32 -4.38 -2.22 -17.55
N LEU A 33 -4.69 -1.52 -18.64
CA LEU A 33 -5.79 -0.54 -18.62
C LEU A 33 -7.17 -1.23 -18.58
N SER A 34 -7.30 -2.38 -19.24
CA SER A 34 -8.50 -3.22 -19.13
C SER A 34 -8.62 -3.83 -17.73
N GLU A 35 -7.51 -4.30 -17.16
CA GLU A 35 -7.46 -4.80 -15.78
C GLU A 35 -7.96 -3.72 -14.80
N CYS A 36 -7.49 -2.48 -14.91
CA CYS A 36 -7.97 -1.37 -14.10
C CYS A 36 -9.49 -1.15 -14.24
N ARG A 37 -10.01 -1.18 -15.48
CA ARG A 37 -11.45 -1.02 -15.74
C ARG A 37 -12.27 -2.15 -15.10
N ASP A 38 -11.77 -3.39 -15.18
CA ASP A 38 -12.45 -4.54 -14.56
C ASP A 38 -12.43 -4.44 -13.02
N VAL A 39 -11.33 -4.02 -12.40
CA VAL A 39 -11.28 -3.74 -10.95
C VAL A 39 -12.29 -2.66 -10.56
N ARG A 40 -12.36 -1.54 -11.30
CA ARG A 40 -13.30 -0.44 -11.00
C ARG A 40 -14.76 -0.78 -11.20
N SER A 41 -15.10 -1.67 -12.12
CA SER A 41 -16.49 -1.98 -12.49
C SER A 41 -16.97 -3.37 -12.08
N LYS A 42 -16.06 -4.29 -11.79
CA LYS A 42 -16.34 -5.69 -11.47
C LYS A 42 -15.49 -6.15 -10.28
N VAL A 43 -14.49 -7.00 -10.55
CA VAL A 43 -13.58 -7.56 -9.56
C VAL A 43 -12.28 -8.02 -10.23
N GLY A 44 -11.14 -7.73 -9.59
CA GLY A 44 -9.82 -8.24 -9.96
C GLY A 44 -9.14 -8.94 -8.80
N VAL A 45 -8.25 -9.87 -9.12
CA VAL A 45 -7.38 -10.55 -8.15
C VAL A 45 -5.92 -10.25 -8.46
N PHE A 46 -5.15 -9.93 -7.42
CA PHE A 46 -3.73 -9.62 -7.48
C PHE A 46 -2.96 -10.58 -6.59
N ASP A 47 -1.83 -11.09 -7.11
CA ASP A 47 -0.80 -11.66 -6.25
C ASP A 47 0.02 -10.54 -5.63
N VAL A 48 -0.03 -10.46 -4.31
CA VAL A 48 0.77 -9.52 -3.51
C VAL A 48 1.67 -10.26 -2.52
N SER A 49 2.01 -11.51 -2.82
CA SER A 49 2.84 -12.38 -1.97
C SER A 49 4.28 -11.90 -1.80
N HIS A 50 4.74 -10.94 -2.58
CA HIS A 50 6.02 -10.26 -2.39
C HIS A 50 6.05 -9.32 -1.18
N MET A 51 4.89 -8.84 -0.70
CA MET A 51 4.81 -7.99 0.50
C MET A 51 5.36 -8.74 1.72
N GLY A 52 6.07 -8.04 2.61
CA GLY A 52 6.56 -8.65 3.85
C GLY A 52 5.41 -8.98 4.81
N ARG A 53 5.46 -10.16 5.43
CA ARG A 53 4.48 -10.61 6.43
C ARG A 53 5.23 -11.05 7.68
N ILE A 54 5.09 -10.29 8.75
CA ILE A 54 5.88 -10.46 9.97
C ILE A 54 4.93 -10.68 11.13
N LEU A 55 5.14 -11.79 11.84
CA LEU A 55 4.47 -12.07 13.10
C LEU A 55 5.27 -11.46 14.25
N ILE A 56 4.58 -10.74 15.13
CA ILE A 56 5.14 -10.12 16.32
C ILE A 56 4.35 -10.63 17.53
N LYS A 57 4.98 -11.37 18.41
CA LYS A 57 4.30 -11.98 19.56
C LYS A 57 5.12 -11.90 20.84
N GLY A 58 4.45 -11.94 21.97
CA GLY A 58 5.07 -11.95 23.31
C GLY A 58 4.39 -10.99 24.27
N SER A 59 4.79 -11.05 25.53
CA SER A 59 4.19 -10.26 26.61
C SER A 59 4.37 -8.77 26.46
N LYS A 60 5.39 -8.33 25.69
CA LYS A 60 5.72 -6.93 25.41
C LYS A 60 5.43 -6.51 23.95
N ALA A 61 4.77 -7.35 23.15
CA ALA A 61 4.49 -7.07 21.74
C ALA A 61 3.71 -5.75 21.54
N TYR A 62 2.69 -5.48 22.36
CA TYR A 62 1.94 -4.23 22.33
C TYR A 62 2.82 -3.01 22.64
N GLU A 63 3.57 -3.06 23.77
CA GLU A 63 4.45 -1.96 24.19
C GLU A 63 5.51 -1.67 23.10
N PHE A 64 6.07 -2.74 22.53
CA PHE A 64 7.03 -2.65 21.44
C PHE A 64 6.44 -1.95 20.21
N LEU A 65 5.27 -2.38 19.75
CA LEU A 65 4.60 -1.81 18.58
C LEU A 65 4.18 -0.35 18.82
N GLN A 66 3.74 0.00 20.03
CA GLN A 66 3.45 1.40 20.39
C GLN A 66 4.67 2.31 20.25
N LYS A 67 5.88 1.80 20.52
CA LYS A 67 7.15 2.54 20.34
C LYS A 67 7.63 2.54 18.89
N LEU A 68 7.20 1.57 18.09
CA LEU A 68 7.66 1.38 16.71
C LEU A 68 6.87 2.25 15.70
N VAL A 69 5.54 2.40 15.88
CA VAL A 69 4.66 2.98 14.86
C VAL A 69 4.01 4.28 15.30
N THR A 70 3.63 5.09 14.32
CA THR A 70 3.07 6.44 14.51
C THR A 70 1.59 6.46 14.91
N LYS A 71 0.87 5.35 14.72
CA LYS A 71 -0.52 5.23 15.21
C LYS A 71 -0.58 4.74 16.65
N ASP A 72 -1.54 5.27 17.38
CA ASP A 72 -1.91 4.72 18.68
C ASP A 72 -2.73 3.44 18.50
N LEU A 73 -2.19 2.32 18.98
CA LEU A 73 -2.79 0.99 18.88
C LEU A 73 -3.65 0.65 20.12
N SER A 74 -3.71 1.53 21.13
CA SER A 74 -4.37 1.26 22.43
C SER A 74 -5.86 0.95 22.32
N ARG A 75 -6.52 1.48 21.27
CA ARG A 75 -7.96 1.31 21.05
C ARG A 75 -8.33 0.13 20.16
N LEU A 76 -7.33 -0.53 19.57
CA LEU A 76 -7.58 -1.69 18.71
C LEU A 76 -8.04 -2.89 19.53
N ARG A 77 -9.06 -3.56 19.04
CA ARG A 77 -9.55 -4.84 19.54
C ARG A 77 -9.04 -5.97 18.64
N PRO A 78 -8.96 -7.20 19.13
CA PRO A 78 -8.73 -8.37 18.27
C PRO A 78 -9.72 -8.38 17.09
N GLY A 79 -9.20 -8.63 15.87
CA GLY A 79 -9.96 -8.52 14.63
C GLY A 79 -9.93 -7.15 13.96
N GLU A 80 -9.24 -6.17 14.53
CA GLU A 80 -9.09 -4.82 13.97
C GLU A 80 -7.65 -4.55 13.50
N MET A 81 -7.51 -3.66 12.50
CA MET A 81 -6.24 -3.27 11.91
C MET A 81 -5.89 -1.83 12.28
N GLY A 82 -4.63 -1.60 12.64
CA GLY A 82 -4.02 -0.29 12.85
C GLY A 82 -3.20 0.15 11.64
N GLY A 83 -3.86 0.66 10.62
CA GLY A 83 -3.13 1.04 9.42
C GLY A 83 -3.92 1.95 8.46
N PRO A 84 -3.22 2.51 7.43
CA PRO A 84 -1.76 2.56 7.35
C PRO A 84 -1.15 3.28 8.54
N THR A 85 0.05 2.86 8.95
CA THR A 85 0.86 3.52 9.98
C THR A 85 2.31 3.54 9.56
N LEU A 86 3.16 4.38 10.15
CA LEU A 86 4.54 4.57 9.71
C LEU A 86 5.51 4.05 10.75
N ILE A 87 6.58 3.44 10.27
CA ILE A 87 7.83 3.27 11.00
C ILE A 87 8.72 4.45 10.63
N LEU A 88 9.24 5.16 11.63
CA LEU A 88 10.12 6.30 11.42
C LEU A 88 11.57 5.96 11.83
N ASN A 89 12.52 6.71 11.25
CA ASN A 89 13.87 6.80 11.77
C ASN A 89 13.94 7.84 12.91
N GLU A 90 15.09 7.96 13.57
CA GLU A 90 15.27 8.85 14.72
C GLU A 90 15.13 10.34 14.38
N VAL A 91 15.21 10.73 13.11
CA VAL A 91 15.05 12.11 12.64
C VAL A 91 13.65 12.40 12.06
N GLY A 92 12.70 11.46 12.20
CA GLY A 92 11.32 11.63 11.76
C GLY A 92 11.08 11.35 10.27
N GLY A 93 12.05 10.77 9.56
CA GLY A 93 11.87 10.30 8.17
C GLY A 93 11.17 8.93 8.12
N ILE A 94 10.47 8.66 7.02
CA ILE A 94 9.66 7.45 6.84
C ILE A 94 10.55 6.27 6.47
N LYS A 95 10.69 5.29 7.36
CA LYS A 95 11.38 4.02 7.07
C LYS A 95 10.49 3.05 6.29
N ASP A 96 9.21 2.98 6.67
CA ASP A 96 8.19 2.23 5.93
C ASP A 96 6.78 2.70 6.28
N ASP A 97 5.81 2.37 5.43
CA ASP A 97 4.39 2.44 5.71
C ASP A 97 3.82 1.01 5.76
N VAL A 98 3.20 0.68 6.88
CA VAL A 98 2.83 -0.69 7.22
C VAL A 98 1.38 -0.82 7.68
N MET A 99 0.87 -2.05 7.62
CA MET A 99 -0.42 -2.42 8.18
C MET A 99 -0.21 -3.32 9.39
N ILE A 100 -0.86 -3.01 10.51
CA ILE A 100 -0.78 -3.77 11.76
C ILE A 100 -2.12 -4.46 12.00
N TYR A 101 -2.11 -5.75 12.29
CA TYR A 101 -3.29 -6.56 12.59
C TYR A 101 -3.23 -7.05 14.03
N LYS A 102 -4.24 -6.80 14.82
CA LYS A 102 -4.31 -7.28 16.20
C LYS A 102 -5.02 -8.64 16.24
N LEU A 103 -4.28 -9.73 16.40
CA LEU A 103 -4.84 -11.09 16.60
C LEU A 103 -5.31 -11.29 18.04
N SER A 104 -4.47 -10.86 18.98
CA SER A 104 -4.74 -10.89 20.43
C SER A 104 -3.97 -9.77 21.12
N ASP A 105 -4.00 -9.71 22.45
CA ASP A 105 -3.17 -8.75 23.20
C ASP A 105 -1.67 -9.07 23.12
N TYR A 106 -1.32 -10.30 22.79
CA TYR A 106 0.06 -10.81 22.75
C TYR A 106 0.54 -11.21 21.36
N GLU A 107 -0.33 -11.10 20.35
CA GLU A 107 -0.03 -11.57 19.00
C GLU A 107 -0.54 -10.61 17.94
N TRP A 108 0.36 -10.19 17.08
CA TRP A 108 0.15 -9.16 16.07
C TRP A 108 0.79 -9.58 14.76
N LEU A 109 0.21 -9.14 13.66
CA LEU A 109 0.81 -9.28 12.34
C LEU A 109 1.13 -7.92 11.75
N MET A 110 2.19 -7.84 10.97
CA MET A 110 2.57 -6.67 10.21
C MET A 110 2.73 -7.04 8.74
N VAL A 111 2.09 -6.26 7.86
CA VAL A 111 2.37 -6.30 6.42
C VAL A 111 3.17 -5.05 6.07
N CYS A 112 4.36 -5.24 5.47
CA CYS A 112 5.30 -4.19 5.11
C CYS A 112 5.67 -4.23 3.63
N ASN A 113 6.27 -3.17 3.12
CA ASN A 113 6.71 -3.11 1.73
C ASN A 113 7.83 -4.12 1.45
N ALA A 114 7.76 -4.79 0.30
CA ALA A 114 8.73 -5.80 -0.11
C ALA A 114 10.17 -5.30 -0.08
N VAL A 115 10.39 -4.05 -0.51
CA VAL A 115 11.71 -3.40 -0.55
C VAL A 115 12.30 -3.19 0.85
N ASN A 116 11.43 -3.07 1.85
CA ASN A 116 11.82 -2.73 3.22
C ASN A 116 11.87 -3.94 4.17
N ARG A 117 11.36 -5.10 3.76
CA ARG A 117 11.22 -6.27 4.63
C ARG A 117 12.44 -6.57 5.51
N GLU A 118 13.60 -6.72 4.91
CA GLU A 118 14.83 -7.01 5.66
C GLU A 118 15.30 -5.82 6.51
N LYS A 119 15.16 -4.60 5.98
CA LYS A 119 15.46 -3.36 6.70
C LYS A 119 14.56 -3.21 7.93
N ASP A 120 13.27 -3.49 7.79
CA ASP A 120 12.30 -3.37 8.88
C ASP A 120 12.53 -4.43 9.97
N ILE A 121 12.82 -5.68 9.59
CA ILE A 121 13.19 -6.73 10.54
C ILE A 121 14.43 -6.31 11.35
N ASN A 122 15.48 -5.85 10.67
CA ASN A 122 16.71 -5.39 11.33
C ASN A 122 16.44 -4.19 12.23
N TRP A 123 15.59 -3.27 11.79
CA TRP A 123 15.18 -2.12 12.61
C TRP A 123 14.41 -2.55 13.85
N MET A 124 13.45 -3.43 13.71
CA MET A 124 12.68 -4.00 14.82
C MET A 124 13.56 -4.72 15.84
N LEU A 125 14.55 -5.51 15.39
CA LEU A 125 15.52 -6.17 16.29
C LEU A 125 16.36 -5.15 17.07
N ASN A 126 16.79 -4.06 16.39
CA ASN A 126 17.53 -2.97 17.04
C ASN A 126 16.65 -2.25 18.07
N VAL A 127 15.43 -1.89 17.70
CA VAL A 127 14.45 -1.22 18.59
C VAL A 127 14.15 -2.10 19.81
N ARG A 128 13.90 -3.40 19.61
CA ARG A 128 13.69 -4.35 20.70
C ARG A 128 14.85 -4.32 21.69
N SER A 129 16.08 -4.37 21.19
CA SER A 129 17.29 -4.30 22.02
C SER A 129 17.43 -2.96 22.76
N LYS A 130 17.17 -1.84 22.08
CA LYS A 130 17.20 -0.49 22.70
C LYS A 130 16.17 -0.31 23.81
N LEU A 131 15.01 -0.97 23.69
CA LEU A 131 13.96 -0.96 24.71
C LEU A 131 14.24 -1.94 25.88
N GLY A 132 15.31 -2.74 25.80
CA GLY A 132 15.67 -3.72 26.82
C GLY A 132 14.77 -4.96 26.83
N PHE A 133 14.01 -5.22 25.77
CA PHE A 133 13.16 -6.41 25.67
C PHE A 133 13.97 -7.62 25.22
N SER A 134 13.75 -8.75 25.88
CA SER A 134 14.35 -10.03 25.53
C SER A 134 13.69 -10.63 24.28
N ASN A 135 14.29 -11.71 23.77
CA ASN A 135 13.69 -12.48 22.67
C ASN A 135 12.35 -13.13 23.07
N ASP A 136 12.16 -13.45 24.36
CA ASP A 136 10.92 -14.04 24.86
C ASP A 136 9.84 -12.98 25.10
N ASP A 137 10.24 -11.72 25.42
CA ASP A 137 9.31 -10.60 25.54
C ASP A 137 8.68 -10.20 24.22
N VAL A 138 9.49 -10.20 23.14
CA VAL A 138 9.05 -9.87 21.79
C VAL A 138 9.73 -10.78 20.76
N VAL A 139 8.99 -11.75 20.25
CA VAL A 139 9.38 -12.60 19.14
C VAL A 139 9.00 -11.92 17.83
N ILE A 140 9.92 -11.88 16.88
CA ILE A 140 9.72 -11.35 15.53
C ILE A 140 10.02 -12.47 14.55
N GLU A 141 9.00 -12.88 13.77
CA GLU A 141 9.09 -14.02 12.85
C GLU A 141 8.63 -13.62 11.45
N ASP A 142 9.48 -13.89 10.46
CA ASP A 142 9.17 -13.60 9.05
C ASP A 142 8.44 -14.80 8.42
N LEU A 143 7.18 -14.59 8.03
CA LEU A 143 6.32 -15.59 7.40
C LEU A 143 6.20 -15.41 5.87
N THR A 144 6.96 -14.49 5.29
CA THR A 144 6.79 -14.05 3.90
C THR A 144 6.92 -15.18 2.89
N THR A 145 7.99 -15.98 3.00
CA THR A 145 8.29 -17.02 2.01
C THR A 145 7.47 -18.29 2.16
N ASN A 146 6.78 -18.45 3.30
CA ASN A 146 6.01 -19.64 3.64
C ASN A 146 4.49 -19.45 3.47
N SER A 147 4.06 -18.33 2.91
CA SER A 147 2.65 -17.99 2.78
C SER A 147 2.36 -17.21 1.50
N VAL A 148 1.10 -17.08 1.18
CA VAL A 148 0.55 -16.36 0.03
C VAL A 148 -0.32 -15.21 0.55
N LEU A 149 -0.23 -14.05 -0.10
CA LEU A 149 -1.13 -12.92 0.12
C LEU A 149 -1.80 -12.57 -1.22
N ILE A 150 -3.12 -12.60 -1.23
CA ILE A 150 -3.96 -12.35 -2.41
C ILE A 150 -4.86 -11.16 -2.12
N ALA A 151 -4.94 -10.20 -3.05
CA ALA A 151 -5.89 -9.09 -2.95
C ALA A 151 -7.03 -9.26 -3.96
N VAL A 152 -8.27 -9.25 -3.48
CA VAL A 152 -9.51 -9.36 -4.28
C VAL A 152 -10.23 -8.02 -4.20
N GLN A 153 -10.22 -7.25 -5.29
CA GLN A 153 -10.56 -5.84 -5.29
C GLN A 153 -11.63 -5.50 -6.31
N GLY A 154 -12.62 -4.70 -5.91
CA GLY A 154 -13.66 -4.21 -6.80
C GLY A 154 -15.08 -4.40 -6.25
N PRO A 155 -16.10 -3.73 -6.84
CA PRO A 155 -17.46 -3.71 -6.31
C PRO A 155 -18.13 -5.08 -6.19
N LYS A 156 -17.71 -6.07 -6.96
CA LYS A 156 -18.23 -7.45 -6.90
C LYS A 156 -17.39 -8.40 -6.03
N SER A 157 -16.31 -7.92 -5.40
CA SER A 157 -15.40 -8.78 -4.63
C SER A 157 -16.12 -9.50 -3.46
N ARG A 158 -17.04 -8.79 -2.78
CA ARG A 158 -17.85 -9.39 -1.73
C ARG A 158 -18.75 -10.50 -2.29
N ASP A 159 -19.51 -10.22 -3.34
CA ASP A 159 -20.48 -11.18 -3.91
C ASP A 159 -19.78 -12.46 -4.39
N VAL A 160 -18.58 -12.33 -4.98
CA VAL A 160 -17.77 -13.49 -5.38
C VAL A 160 -17.34 -14.30 -4.16
N LEU A 161 -16.79 -13.68 -3.13
CA LEU A 161 -16.34 -14.39 -1.93
C LEU A 161 -17.50 -15.04 -1.19
N GLU A 162 -18.67 -14.38 -1.08
CA GLU A 162 -19.90 -14.97 -0.52
C GLU A 162 -20.38 -16.17 -1.35
N SER A 163 -20.30 -16.11 -2.67
CA SER A 163 -20.63 -17.26 -3.54
C SER A 163 -19.69 -18.46 -3.37
N LEU A 164 -18.49 -18.22 -2.86
CA LEU A 164 -17.49 -19.25 -2.51
C LEU A 164 -17.59 -19.71 -1.05
N GLY A 165 -18.66 -19.34 -0.35
CA GLY A 165 -18.98 -19.82 0.98
C GLY A 165 -18.45 -18.93 2.12
N VAL A 166 -17.85 -17.77 1.84
CA VAL A 166 -17.38 -16.87 2.89
C VAL A 166 -18.57 -16.13 3.51
N GLU A 167 -18.76 -16.32 4.80
CA GLU A 167 -19.86 -15.70 5.54
C GLU A 167 -19.42 -14.41 6.26
N GLY A 168 -20.37 -13.53 6.61
CA GLY A 168 -20.15 -12.37 7.47
C GLY A 168 -19.49 -11.16 6.79
N LEU A 169 -19.22 -11.19 5.49
CA LEU A 169 -18.52 -10.11 4.79
C LEU A 169 -19.32 -8.80 4.73
N LYS A 170 -20.64 -8.88 4.77
CA LYS A 170 -21.53 -7.71 4.79
C LYS A 170 -21.29 -6.83 6.04
N ASP A 171 -21.05 -7.46 7.18
CA ASP A 171 -20.86 -6.80 8.46
C ASP A 171 -19.39 -6.52 8.79
N LEU A 172 -18.47 -7.07 8.00
CA LEU A 172 -17.04 -6.82 8.15
C LEU A 172 -16.72 -5.37 7.77
N LYS A 173 -16.31 -4.58 8.76
CA LYS A 173 -15.97 -3.16 8.56
C LYS A 173 -14.62 -2.99 7.86
N LEU A 174 -14.43 -1.84 7.21
CA LEU A 174 -13.12 -1.45 6.68
C LEU A 174 -12.07 -1.51 7.80
N LEU A 175 -10.89 -2.06 7.47
CA LEU A 175 -9.79 -2.30 8.41
C LEU A 175 -10.13 -3.27 9.55
N ASN A 176 -11.09 -4.16 9.32
CA ASN A 176 -11.31 -5.32 10.18
C ASN A 176 -10.98 -6.60 9.42
N PHE A 177 -10.74 -7.66 10.16
CA PHE A 177 -10.46 -8.98 9.60
C PHE A 177 -11.11 -10.10 10.40
N ILE A 178 -11.25 -11.25 9.76
CA ILE A 178 -11.67 -12.52 10.34
C ILE A 178 -10.60 -13.57 10.08
N THR A 179 -10.53 -14.58 10.92
CA THR A 179 -9.53 -15.66 10.84
C THR A 179 -10.19 -17.01 10.62
N ASN A 180 -9.42 -17.99 10.12
CA ASN A 180 -9.87 -19.36 9.88
C ASN A 180 -11.10 -19.44 8.98
N VAL A 181 -11.00 -18.78 7.83
CA VAL A 181 -12.08 -18.67 6.82
C VAL A 181 -11.93 -19.77 5.77
N GLU A 182 -13.03 -20.33 5.30
CA GLU A 182 -13.03 -21.22 4.15
C GLU A 182 -13.43 -20.44 2.90
N VAL A 183 -12.68 -20.62 1.79
CA VAL A 183 -12.98 -20.06 0.46
C VAL A 183 -13.05 -21.23 -0.51
N GLY A 184 -14.24 -21.63 -0.90
CA GLY A 184 -14.46 -22.91 -1.57
C GLY A 184 -14.07 -24.07 -0.65
N THR A 185 -13.02 -24.81 -1.05
CA THR A 185 -12.46 -25.92 -0.25
C THR A 185 -11.17 -25.56 0.48
N ALA A 186 -10.64 -24.37 0.23
CA ALA A 186 -9.37 -23.92 0.77
C ALA A 186 -9.50 -23.19 2.10
N LYS A 187 -8.56 -23.41 3.01
CA LYS A 187 -8.49 -22.73 4.31
C LYS A 187 -7.64 -21.49 4.23
N VAL A 188 -8.19 -20.36 4.61
CA VAL A 188 -7.51 -19.06 4.65
C VAL A 188 -7.30 -18.68 6.13
N PHE A 189 -6.05 -18.42 6.47
CA PHE A 189 -5.69 -18.04 7.84
C PHE A 189 -6.36 -16.73 8.26
N LEU A 190 -6.33 -15.71 7.38
CA LEU A 190 -6.87 -14.39 7.63
C LEU A 190 -7.50 -13.81 6.35
N LEU A 191 -8.66 -13.22 6.49
CA LEU A 191 -9.33 -12.40 5.47
C LEU A 191 -9.62 -11.03 6.07
N SER A 192 -9.02 -9.98 5.49
CA SER A 192 -9.24 -8.59 5.91
C SER A 192 -10.03 -7.80 4.87
N ARG A 193 -10.82 -6.83 5.33
CA ARG A 193 -11.40 -5.81 4.46
C ARG A 193 -10.41 -4.66 4.33
N SER A 194 -9.55 -4.79 3.34
CA SER A 194 -8.43 -3.90 3.04
C SER A 194 -8.06 -3.94 1.57
N GLY A 195 -7.10 -3.12 1.15
CA GLY A 195 -6.59 -3.08 -0.21
C GLY A 195 -5.72 -1.86 -0.48
N TRP A 196 -5.26 -1.74 -1.72
CA TRP A 196 -4.41 -0.65 -2.21
C TRP A 196 -4.85 -0.14 -3.59
N THR A 197 -6.13 -0.31 -3.91
CA THR A 197 -6.73 0.09 -5.18
C THR A 197 -7.72 1.24 -5.03
N GLY A 198 -8.14 1.52 -3.79
CA GLY A 198 -9.21 2.44 -3.46
C GLY A 198 -10.59 1.79 -3.45
N GLU A 199 -10.73 0.59 -3.99
CA GLU A 199 -12.04 -0.10 -3.96
C GLU A 199 -12.39 -0.55 -2.55
N GLU A 200 -11.44 -0.82 -1.68
CA GLU A 200 -11.68 -1.14 -0.26
C GLU A 200 -12.44 -0.03 0.48
N VAL A 201 -12.28 1.25 0.05
CA VAL A 201 -13.01 2.40 0.61
C VAL A 201 -14.20 2.86 -0.23
N ARG A 202 -14.16 2.66 -1.56
CA ARG A 202 -15.22 3.08 -2.50
C ARG A 202 -16.35 2.07 -2.60
N SER A 203 -16.00 0.79 -2.52
CA SER A 203 -16.90 -0.35 -2.63
C SER A 203 -16.47 -1.49 -1.70
N TYR A 204 -15.79 -2.48 -2.25
CA TYR A 204 -15.24 -3.60 -1.49
C TYR A 204 -13.85 -3.98 -1.99
N GLY A 205 -13.00 -4.31 -1.04
CA GLY A 205 -11.68 -4.88 -1.26
C GLY A 205 -11.33 -5.79 -0.08
N PHE A 206 -10.71 -6.92 -0.39
CA PHE A 206 -10.31 -7.89 0.61
C PHE A 206 -8.89 -8.37 0.32
N GLU A 207 -8.16 -8.70 1.39
CA GLU A 207 -6.88 -9.37 1.30
C GLU A 207 -6.94 -10.68 2.07
N LEU A 208 -6.46 -11.75 1.44
CA LEU A 208 -6.52 -13.12 1.94
C LEU A 208 -5.10 -13.63 2.17
N TRP A 209 -4.82 -14.11 3.36
CA TRP A 209 -3.55 -14.68 3.75
C TRP A 209 -3.71 -16.18 4.06
N ALA A 210 -2.98 -17.02 3.32
CA ALA A 210 -3.03 -18.48 3.44
C ALA A 210 -1.63 -19.08 3.37
N ASP A 211 -1.47 -20.35 3.75
CA ASP A 211 -0.32 -21.14 3.37
C ASP A 211 -0.27 -21.36 1.85
N ILE A 212 0.85 -21.81 1.34
CA ILE A 212 1.07 -21.91 -0.11
C ILE A 212 0.05 -22.84 -0.78
N PRO A 213 -0.22 -24.08 -0.30
CA PRO A 213 -1.20 -24.96 -0.95
C PRO A 213 -2.61 -24.37 -1.00
N ASN A 214 -3.08 -23.83 0.12
CA ASN A 214 -4.40 -23.20 0.17
C ASN A 214 -4.46 -21.90 -0.65
N GLY A 215 -3.40 -21.08 -0.63
CA GLY A 215 -3.32 -19.87 -1.46
C GLY A 215 -3.38 -20.15 -2.95
N VAL A 216 -2.69 -21.20 -3.43
CA VAL A 216 -2.77 -21.66 -4.83
C VAL A 216 -4.20 -22.08 -5.18
N GLU A 217 -4.87 -22.81 -4.30
CA GLU A 217 -6.26 -23.26 -4.52
C GLU A 217 -7.23 -22.07 -4.53
N VAL A 218 -7.10 -21.12 -3.59
CA VAL A 218 -7.90 -19.89 -3.56
C VAL A 218 -7.76 -19.11 -4.87
N TYR A 219 -6.51 -18.91 -5.33
CA TYR A 219 -6.24 -18.13 -6.54
C TYR A 219 -6.87 -18.76 -7.77
N LYS A 220 -6.73 -20.10 -7.93
CA LYS A 220 -7.37 -20.86 -9.01
C LYS A 220 -8.89 -20.77 -8.95
N THR A 221 -9.47 -20.95 -7.77
CA THR A 221 -10.93 -20.90 -7.53
C THR A 221 -11.48 -19.53 -7.90
N LEU A 222 -10.82 -18.43 -7.50
CA LEU A 222 -11.22 -17.07 -7.85
C LEU A 222 -11.23 -16.86 -9.37
N ILE A 223 -10.16 -17.23 -10.08
CA ILE A 223 -10.12 -17.07 -11.53
C ILE A 223 -11.18 -17.93 -12.23
N SER A 224 -11.35 -19.17 -11.78
CA SER A 224 -12.40 -20.09 -12.32
C SER A 224 -13.82 -19.56 -12.11
N SER A 225 -14.01 -18.72 -11.07
CA SER A 225 -15.27 -18.03 -10.80
C SER A 225 -15.44 -16.71 -11.59
N GLY A 226 -14.55 -16.45 -12.55
CA GLY A 226 -14.61 -15.30 -13.44
C GLY A 226 -13.98 -14.01 -12.88
N VAL A 227 -13.19 -14.09 -11.82
CA VAL A 227 -12.40 -12.96 -11.33
C VAL A 227 -11.22 -12.70 -12.27
N ARG A 228 -11.04 -11.46 -12.68
CA ARG A 228 -9.96 -11.05 -13.58
C ARG A 228 -8.61 -11.11 -12.87
N PRO A 229 -7.61 -11.89 -13.34
CA PRO A 229 -6.25 -11.76 -12.85
C PRO A 229 -5.68 -10.40 -13.29
N CYS A 230 -5.01 -9.72 -12.38
CA CYS A 230 -4.46 -8.38 -12.57
C CYS A 230 -3.02 -8.33 -12.06
N GLY A 231 -2.16 -7.59 -12.78
CA GLY A 231 -0.76 -7.45 -12.43
C GLY A 231 -0.40 -6.14 -11.74
N LEU A 232 0.88 -5.99 -11.40
CA LEU A 232 1.39 -4.83 -10.65
C LEU A 232 1.22 -3.50 -11.38
N VAL A 233 1.23 -3.49 -12.73
CA VAL A 233 1.02 -2.25 -13.50
C VAL A 233 -0.38 -1.71 -13.29
N ALA A 234 -1.40 -2.57 -13.29
CA ALA A 234 -2.77 -2.16 -12.96
C ALA A 234 -2.88 -1.67 -11.51
N ARG A 235 -2.24 -2.37 -10.55
CA ARG A 235 -2.20 -1.95 -9.14
C ARG A 235 -1.55 -0.57 -8.97
N ASP A 236 -0.46 -0.29 -9.70
CA ASP A 236 0.22 1.02 -9.67
C ASP A 236 -0.67 2.14 -10.22
N ILE A 237 -1.36 1.91 -11.34
CA ILE A 237 -2.32 2.88 -11.88
C ILE A 237 -3.42 3.19 -10.86
N LEU A 238 -4.05 2.15 -10.30
CA LEU A 238 -5.17 2.26 -9.37
C LEU A 238 -4.79 3.00 -8.07
N ARG A 239 -3.58 2.74 -7.51
CA ARG A 239 -3.11 3.44 -6.32
C ARG A 239 -2.82 4.92 -6.61
N ILE A 240 -2.26 5.25 -7.79
CA ILE A 240 -2.00 6.65 -8.20
C ILE A 240 -3.32 7.41 -8.36
N GLU A 241 -4.35 6.80 -8.94
CA GLU A 241 -5.70 7.38 -9.02
C GLU A 241 -6.22 7.82 -7.65
N MET A 242 -5.93 7.05 -6.60
CA MET A 242 -6.34 7.34 -5.23
C MET A 242 -5.38 8.27 -4.48
N GLY A 243 -4.18 8.50 -5.03
CA GLY A 243 -3.13 9.25 -4.35
C GLY A 243 -2.42 8.46 -3.25
N TYR A 244 -2.50 7.13 -3.29
CA TYR A 244 -1.76 6.28 -2.36
C TYR A 244 -0.27 6.30 -2.70
N VAL A 245 0.54 6.37 -1.68
CA VAL A 245 2.00 6.48 -1.82
C VAL A 245 2.62 5.13 -2.16
N LEU A 246 3.78 5.14 -2.81
CA LEU A 246 4.64 3.98 -2.98
C LEU A 246 6.00 4.28 -2.35
N TYR A 247 6.44 3.41 -1.45
CA TYR A 247 7.76 3.54 -0.85
C TYR A 247 8.88 3.41 -1.90
N GLY A 248 9.89 4.25 -1.79
CA GLY A 248 10.98 4.36 -2.76
C GLY A 248 10.68 5.28 -3.96
N SER A 249 9.40 5.63 -4.17
CA SER A 249 8.99 6.60 -5.20
C SER A 249 8.46 7.89 -4.58
N ASP A 250 7.39 7.79 -3.78
CA ASP A 250 6.69 8.95 -3.20
C ASP A 250 7.13 9.25 -1.76
N ILE A 251 7.59 8.25 -1.03
CA ILE A 251 8.09 8.35 0.34
C ILE A 251 9.40 7.58 0.50
N SER A 252 10.24 8.04 1.43
CA SER A 252 11.54 7.45 1.77
C SER A 252 11.99 7.93 3.15
N GLU A 253 13.18 7.50 3.59
CA GLU A 253 13.79 7.96 4.85
C GLU A 253 14.15 9.46 4.87
N ASP A 254 14.22 10.11 3.70
CA ASP A 254 14.46 11.55 3.55
C ASP A 254 13.16 12.36 3.48
N VAL A 255 12.01 11.72 3.61
CA VAL A 255 10.69 12.35 3.53
C VAL A 255 10.02 12.30 4.89
N ASN A 256 9.59 13.48 5.37
CA ASN A 256 8.79 13.58 6.60
C ASN A 256 7.30 13.34 6.29
N PRO A 257 6.54 12.68 7.19
CA PRO A 257 5.10 12.45 7.00
C PRO A 257 4.27 13.73 6.77
N ILE A 258 4.72 14.88 7.29
CA ILE A 258 4.03 16.17 7.13
C ILE A 258 4.15 16.66 5.68
N GLU A 259 5.34 16.64 5.10
CA GLU A 259 5.52 17.01 3.69
C GLU A 259 4.85 16.01 2.73
N ALA A 260 4.81 14.72 3.10
CA ALA A 260 4.07 13.69 2.38
C ALA A 260 2.55 13.83 2.49
N ARG A 261 2.03 14.70 3.38
CA ARG A 261 0.59 14.82 3.68
C ARG A 261 -0.06 13.47 4.03
N TYR A 262 0.67 12.62 4.78
CA TYR A 262 0.24 11.25 5.07
C TYR A 262 -0.49 11.16 6.43
N TRP A 263 -1.44 12.08 6.61
CA TRP A 263 -2.17 12.28 7.87
C TRP A 263 -2.92 11.04 8.35
N VAL A 264 -3.45 10.25 7.42
CA VAL A 264 -4.20 9.02 7.73
C VAL A 264 -3.33 7.98 8.47
N ALA A 265 -2.01 8.05 8.32
CA ALA A 265 -1.05 7.15 8.97
C ALA A 265 -0.60 7.60 10.36
N LEU A 266 -1.09 8.75 10.85
CA LEU A 266 -0.67 9.35 12.11
C LEU A 266 -1.79 9.36 13.14
N THR A 267 -1.45 9.26 14.42
CA THR A 267 -2.32 9.68 15.52
C THR A 267 -1.83 11.02 16.04
N ARG A 268 -2.69 12.05 15.95
CA ARG A 268 -2.33 13.40 16.38
C ARG A 268 -1.96 13.43 17.86
N GLY A 269 -0.79 13.99 18.16
CA GLY A 269 -0.29 14.15 19.51
C GLY A 269 0.38 12.91 20.11
N LYS A 270 0.51 11.80 19.34
CA LYS A 270 1.34 10.68 19.75
C LYS A 270 2.80 11.06 19.55
N ASP A 271 3.55 11.16 20.63
CA ASP A 271 4.95 11.60 20.68
C ASP A 271 5.90 10.53 21.25
N ASP A 272 5.36 9.41 21.69
CA ASP A 272 6.09 8.36 22.38
C ASP A 272 6.68 7.28 21.49
N CYS A 273 6.54 7.40 20.15
CA CYS A 273 7.19 6.50 19.20
C CYS A 273 8.56 7.04 18.75
N ILE A 274 9.41 6.17 18.22
CA ILE A 274 10.71 6.57 17.68
C ILE A 274 10.50 7.58 16.54
N GLY A 275 11.19 8.73 16.62
CA GLY A 275 11.10 9.81 15.64
C GLY A 275 9.81 10.63 15.69
N CYS A 276 8.86 10.31 16.58
CA CYS A 276 7.61 11.05 16.70
C CYS A 276 7.82 12.48 17.25
N ASP A 277 8.77 12.69 18.15
CA ASP A 277 9.17 14.02 18.61
C ASP A 277 9.60 14.90 17.45
N LYS A 278 10.48 14.38 16.58
CA LYS A 278 10.96 15.05 15.37
C LYS A 278 9.87 15.29 14.33
N LEU A 279 8.99 14.32 14.14
CA LEU A 279 7.79 14.49 13.31
C LEU A 279 6.98 15.71 13.73
N TRP A 280 6.71 15.86 15.06
CA TRP A 280 5.90 16.96 15.56
C TRP A 280 6.66 18.29 15.65
N ASP A 281 8.02 18.26 15.73
CA ASP A 281 8.85 19.46 15.53
C ASP A 281 8.64 20.02 14.11
N VAL A 282 8.77 19.17 13.09
CA VAL A 282 8.52 19.56 11.68
C VAL A 282 7.08 20.08 11.47
N TYR A 283 6.10 19.48 12.14
CA TYR A 283 4.71 19.97 12.07
C TYR A 283 4.57 21.40 12.62
N ARG A 284 5.29 21.74 13.69
CA ARG A 284 5.25 23.09 14.30
C ARG A 284 6.03 24.12 13.48
N GLU A 285 7.15 23.73 12.92
CA GLU A 285 8.02 24.60 12.12
C GLU A 285 7.50 24.83 10.70
N GLY A 286 6.73 23.87 10.18
CA GLY A 286 6.27 23.84 8.80
C GLY A 286 7.28 23.19 7.85
N VAL A 287 6.85 22.96 6.61
CA VAL A 287 7.64 22.31 5.57
C VAL A 287 7.80 23.22 4.34
N SER A 288 8.89 23.04 3.62
CA SER A 288 9.19 23.83 2.41
C SER A 288 8.47 23.32 1.16
N ARG A 289 7.99 22.07 1.17
CA ARG A 289 7.32 21.39 0.07
C ARG A 289 6.18 20.50 0.56
N PHE A 290 5.20 20.25 -0.32
CA PHE A 290 4.14 19.27 -0.06
C PHE A 290 3.97 18.33 -1.24
N ARG A 291 3.58 17.09 -0.91
CA ARG A 291 3.08 16.13 -1.89
C ARG A 291 1.72 16.59 -2.42
N VAL A 292 1.59 16.62 -3.75
CA VAL A 292 0.37 16.99 -4.46
C VAL A 292 0.06 16.01 -5.56
N GLY A 293 -1.22 15.92 -5.92
CA GLY A 293 -1.67 15.29 -7.14
C GLY A 293 -1.84 16.31 -8.25
N PHE A 294 -1.71 15.88 -9.51
CA PHE A 294 -1.98 16.73 -10.66
C PHE A 294 -2.50 15.93 -11.86
N LYS A 295 -3.20 16.63 -12.74
CA LYS A 295 -3.78 16.07 -13.98
C LYS A 295 -3.27 16.84 -15.19
N LEU A 296 -2.88 16.10 -16.24
CA LEU A 296 -2.59 16.70 -17.54
C LEU A 296 -3.89 17.06 -18.26
N LYS A 297 -3.80 17.94 -19.26
CA LYS A 297 -4.94 18.28 -20.12
C LYS A 297 -5.45 17.02 -20.83
N LYS A 298 -6.78 16.91 -20.98
CA LYS A 298 -7.41 15.79 -21.68
C LYS A 298 -6.88 15.66 -23.11
N GLY A 299 -6.66 14.41 -23.55
CA GLY A 299 -6.09 14.11 -24.88
C GLY A 299 -4.55 14.00 -24.89
N ILE A 300 -3.87 14.43 -23.84
CA ILE A 300 -2.43 14.21 -23.68
C ILE A 300 -2.22 12.82 -23.06
N LYS A 301 -1.63 11.90 -23.84
CA LYS A 301 -1.34 10.51 -23.41
C LYS A 301 0.09 10.30 -22.91
N LEU A 302 0.82 11.38 -22.68
CA LEU A 302 2.18 11.32 -22.14
C LEU A 302 2.13 11.13 -20.62
N ILE A 303 2.77 10.09 -20.13
CA ILE A 303 2.83 9.76 -18.71
C ILE A 303 4.03 10.50 -18.10
N PRO A 304 3.81 11.38 -17.10
CA PRO A 304 4.91 11.98 -16.34
C PRO A 304 5.62 10.88 -15.54
N ARG A 305 6.93 10.90 -15.54
CA ARG A 305 7.76 9.89 -14.87
C ARG A 305 8.52 10.50 -13.71
N HIS A 306 8.95 9.64 -12.78
CA HIS A 306 9.82 10.03 -11.67
C HIS A 306 10.99 10.90 -12.15
N GLY A 307 11.31 11.97 -11.43
CA GLY A 307 12.39 12.90 -11.74
C GLY A 307 12.03 14.01 -12.72
N TYR A 308 10.86 13.98 -13.36
CA TYR A 308 10.45 15.07 -14.26
C TYR A 308 10.16 16.34 -13.47
N LYS A 309 10.69 17.47 -13.96
CA LYS A 309 10.58 18.76 -13.27
C LYS A 309 9.20 19.36 -13.47
N ILE A 310 8.71 20.01 -12.42
CA ILE A 310 7.48 20.80 -12.40
C ILE A 310 7.89 22.27 -12.34
N LEU A 311 7.35 23.06 -13.24
CA LEU A 311 7.67 24.47 -13.42
C LEU A 311 6.47 25.36 -13.09
N ALA A 312 6.75 26.51 -12.49
CA ALA A 312 5.89 27.67 -12.47
C ALA A 312 6.62 28.74 -13.30
N ASP A 313 6.10 29.09 -14.48
CA ASP A 313 6.78 29.90 -15.49
C ASP A 313 8.16 29.29 -15.85
N GLU A 314 9.26 29.98 -15.49
CA GLU A 314 10.61 29.52 -15.75
C GLU A 314 11.27 28.88 -14.50
N GLU A 315 10.61 28.93 -13.34
CA GLU A 315 11.15 28.42 -12.07
C GLU A 315 10.83 26.93 -11.90
N VAL A 316 11.82 26.11 -11.54
CA VAL A 316 11.59 24.74 -11.08
C VAL A 316 11.05 24.80 -9.65
N VAL A 317 9.77 24.46 -9.50
CA VAL A 317 9.08 24.48 -8.21
C VAL A 317 8.90 23.09 -7.61
N GLY A 318 9.17 22.02 -8.37
CA GLY A 318 9.01 20.67 -7.85
C GLY A 318 9.43 19.58 -8.81
N GLU A 319 9.09 18.34 -8.42
CA GLU A 319 9.45 17.14 -9.15
C GLU A 319 8.35 16.08 -9.05
N VAL A 320 8.17 15.33 -10.13
CA VAL A 320 7.25 14.19 -10.20
C VAL A 320 7.86 13.00 -9.48
N THR A 321 7.08 12.31 -8.65
CA THR A 321 7.47 11.05 -8.00
C THR A 321 6.80 9.84 -8.63
N SER A 322 5.54 9.97 -9.03
CA SER A 322 4.77 8.90 -9.67
C SER A 322 3.87 9.45 -10.77
N GLY A 323 3.59 8.63 -11.78
CA GLY A 323 2.69 9.02 -12.85
C GLY A 323 2.15 7.86 -13.65
N ALA A 324 0.90 7.97 -14.07
CA ALA A 324 0.18 6.96 -14.82
C ALA A 324 -0.80 7.58 -15.82
N TYR A 325 -1.31 6.73 -16.71
CA TYR A 325 -2.51 7.05 -17.49
C TYR A 325 -3.71 6.38 -16.82
N SER A 326 -4.65 7.18 -16.35
CA SER A 326 -5.88 6.69 -15.72
C SER A 326 -6.92 6.33 -16.79
N PRO A 327 -7.30 5.05 -16.91
CA PRO A 327 -8.41 4.66 -17.78
C PRO A 327 -9.78 5.06 -17.22
N THR A 328 -9.86 5.38 -15.93
CA THR A 328 -11.08 5.78 -15.22
C THR A 328 -11.54 7.17 -15.69
N ILE A 329 -10.61 8.10 -15.85
CA ILE A 329 -10.92 9.49 -16.26
C ILE A 329 -10.36 9.86 -17.62
N ASP A 330 -9.74 8.91 -18.33
CA ASP A 330 -9.12 9.09 -19.66
C ASP A 330 -8.11 10.24 -19.68
N ARG A 331 -7.18 10.27 -18.71
CA ARG A 331 -6.16 11.31 -18.54
C ARG A 331 -4.87 10.78 -17.96
N ALA A 332 -3.76 11.42 -18.33
CA ALA A 332 -2.51 11.26 -17.58
C ALA A 332 -2.60 12.02 -16.26
N ILE A 333 -2.15 11.36 -15.21
CA ILE A 333 -2.15 11.83 -13.81
C ILE A 333 -0.78 11.65 -13.20
N GLY A 334 -0.50 12.37 -12.13
CA GLY A 334 0.76 12.20 -11.40
C GLY A 334 0.70 12.67 -9.96
N ILE A 335 1.70 12.27 -9.23
CA ILE A 335 2.00 12.68 -7.87
C ILE A 335 3.40 13.32 -7.91
N GLY A 336 3.62 14.33 -7.09
CA GLY A 336 4.94 14.97 -6.98
C GLY A 336 5.02 15.86 -5.75
N TYR A 337 6.22 16.34 -5.48
CA TYR A 337 6.46 17.34 -4.43
C TYR A 337 6.71 18.69 -5.06
N ILE A 338 6.02 19.71 -4.55
CA ILE A 338 6.19 21.10 -4.99
C ILE A 338 6.37 22.04 -3.80
N LYS A 339 7.04 23.17 -4.02
CA LYS A 339 7.22 24.24 -3.04
C LYS A 339 5.87 24.64 -2.44
N THR A 340 5.84 24.85 -1.14
CA THR A 340 4.60 25.18 -0.39
C THR A 340 3.87 26.39 -0.97
N SER A 341 4.60 27.38 -1.48
CA SER A 341 4.05 28.58 -2.11
C SER A 341 3.25 28.33 -3.40
N HIS A 342 3.32 27.11 -3.97
CA HIS A 342 2.69 26.76 -5.26
C HIS A 342 1.67 25.61 -5.11
N THR A 343 1.23 25.27 -3.90
CA THR A 343 0.36 24.09 -3.62
C THR A 343 -1.15 24.37 -3.69
N TYR A 344 -1.57 25.48 -4.26
CA TYR A 344 -3.00 25.83 -4.33
C TYR A 344 -3.73 24.97 -5.37
N LEU A 345 -4.90 24.45 -4.98
CA LEU A 345 -5.76 23.68 -5.88
C LEU A 345 -6.15 24.51 -7.10
N GLY A 346 -6.09 23.87 -8.28
CA GLY A 346 -6.39 24.52 -9.55
C GLY A 346 -5.29 25.41 -10.09
N PHE A 347 -4.18 25.58 -9.37
CA PHE A 347 -3.03 26.34 -9.85
C PHE A 347 -2.44 25.67 -11.11
N ASN A 348 -2.15 26.46 -12.14
CA ASN A 348 -1.57 25.98 -13.38
C ASN A 348 -0.04 25.92 -13.24
N LEU A 349 0.48 24.75 -13.47
CA LEU A 349 1.92 24.48 -13.53
C LEU A 349 2.21 23.77 -14.85
N GLU A 350 3.48 23.56 -15.14
CA GLU A 350 3.93 22.78 -16.28
C GLU A 350 4.80 21.61 -15.85
N VAL A 351 4.64 20.46 -16.47
CA VAL A 351 5.56 19.33 -16.31
C VAL A 351 6.42 19.21 -17.56
N VAL A 352 7.71 19.02 -17.37
CA VAL A 352 8.66 18.83 -18.47
C VAL A 352 8.75 17.35 -18.83
N VAL A 353 8.18 16.97 -19.98
CA VAL A 353 8.22 15.60 -20.49
C VAL A 353 9.02 15.57 -21.78
N ARG A 354 10.17 14.86 -21.77
CA ARG A 354 11.04 14.75 -22.97
C ARG A 354 11.40 16.11 -23.58
N GLY A 355 11.71 17.08 -22.72
CA GLY A 355 12.11 18.44 -23.14
C GLY A 355 10.96 19.35 -23.62
N LYS A 356 9.71 18.90 -23.57
CA LYS A 356 8.52 19.72 -23.87
C LYS A 356 7.73 19.98 -22.59
N ARG A 357 7.12 21.16 -22.51
CA ARG A 357 6.28 21.59 -21.39
C ARG A 357 4.82 21.25 -21.65
N TYR A 358 4.17 20.71 -20.64
CA TYR A 358 2.75 20.36 -20.66
C TYR A 358 2.05 20.92 -19.44
N GLU A 359 1.01 21.68 -19.67
CA GLU A 359 0.17 22.24 -18.61
C GLU A 359 -0.41 21.12 -17.71
N VAL A 360 -0.29 21.30 -16.42
CA VAL A 360 -0.89 20.46 -15.39
C VAL A 360 -1.66 21.30 -14.38
N LYS A 361 -2.71 20.73 -13.81
CA LYS A 361 -3.47 21.36 -12.73
C LYS A 361 -3.30 20.56 -11.47
N ILE A 362 -2.95 21.25 -10.38
CA ILE A 362 -2.96 20.66 -9.04
C ILE A 362 -4.38 20.22 -8.72
N SER A 363 -4.50 19.00 -8.26
CA SER A 363 -5.76 18.36 -7.86
C SER A 363 -5.62 17.75 -6.48
N ASP A 364 -6.71 17.72 -5.74
CA ASP A 364 -6.76 16.98 -4.49
C ASP A 364 -6.88 15.47 -4.75
N PHE A 365 -6.60 14.67 -3.73
CA PHE A 365 -6.79 13.22 -3.77
C PHE A 365 -8.20 12.84 -3.30
N PRO A 366 -8.85 11.85 -3.94
CA PRO A 366 -8.38 11.08 -5.09
C PRO A 366 -8.35 11.87 -6.41
N LEU A 367 -7.53 11.40 -7.37
CA LEU A 367 -7.39 12.00 -8.70
C LEU A 367 -8.51 11.60 -9.69
N ILE A 368 -9.47 10.80 -9.28
CA ILE A 368 -10.60 10.30 -10.07
C ILE A 368 -11.92 10.79 -9.54
#